data_9f2d6993723d433dc4eee7f56c601545
#
_entry.id   9f2d6993723d433dc4eee7f56c601545
#
_cell.length_a   1.000
_cell.length_b   1.000
_cell.length_c   1.000
_cell.angle_alpha   90.00
_cell.angle_beta   90.00
_cell.angle_gamma   90.00
#
_symmetry.space_group_name_H-M   'P 1'
#
loop_
_entity.id
_entity.type
_entity.pdbx_description
1 polymer ?
#
loop_
_entity_poly.entity_id
_entity_poly.type
_entity_poly.pdbx_seq_one_letter_code
_entity_poly.pdbx_strand_id
1 'polypeptide(L)'
;AEGAALGTDGKEIKVRYSYVDWIIPQTDAKVRMGLQNFSLPGFISNSPILGGGSADGAGITISGQFTENVGASLFWLRAENDNAGSNSVKQYSDAMDFVGLTVPMTFDGVKVTPWGMYGAIGRDSLNNAGNGSGQNGATMAERLMPVGATGAGYNTVDRHGNAWWVGVASELTYFDPFRFALDAA
;
A
#
# COMPACT_ATOMS: atom_id res chain seq x y z
N ALA A 1 -18.14 9.67 -8.75
CA ALA A 1 -19.42 10.18 -8.27
C ALA A 1 -19.14 11.51 -7.58
N GLU A 2 -19.60 12.60 -8.16
CA GLU A 2 -19.54 13.91 -7.52
C GLU A 2 -20.49 13.87 -6.33
N GLY A 3 -19.96 14.04 -5.12
CA GLY A 3 -20.77 14.12 -3.93
C GLY A 3 -21.66 15.33 -3.99
N ALA A 4 -22.93 15.17 -3.63
CA ALA A 4 -23.84 16.30 -3.53
C ALA A 4 -23.31 17.30 -2.50
N ALA A 5 -23.35 18.58 -2.85
CA ALA A 5 -22.98 19.64 -1.95
C ALA A 5 -23.92 19.66 -0.73
N LEU A 6 -23.35 19.61 0.46
CA LEU A 6 -24.09 19.76 1.70
C LEU A 6 -24.04 21.24 2.11
N GLY A 7 -25.19 21.89 2.10
CA GLY A 7 -25.31 23.29 2.46
C GLY A 7 -25.43 24.26 1.27
N THR A 8 -25.59 25.52 1.56
CA THR A 8 -25.81 26.59 0.57
C THR A 8 -24.52 27.15 -0.02
N ASP A 9 -23.36 26.74 0.50
CA ASP A 9 -22.04 27.26 0.12
C ASP A 9 -21.31 26.41 -0.93
N GLY A 10 -21.94 25.31 -1.41
CA GLY A 10 -21.41 24.47 -2.47
C GLY A 10 -20.13 23.70 -2.11
N LYS A 11 -19.80 23.54 -0.83
CA LYS A 11 -18.62 22.79 -0.39
C LYS A 11 -18.88 21.30 -0.39
N GLU A 12 -17.92 20.55 -0.95
CA GLU A 12 -17.94 19.08 -0.97
C GLU A 12 -17.30 18.51 0.30
N ILE A 13 -17.93 17.48 0.86
CA ILE A 13 -17.30 16.64 1.89
C ILE A 13 -16.73 15.42 1.20
N LYS A 14 -15.39 15.25 1.27
CA LYS A 14 -14.69 14.06 0.75
C LYS A 14 -14.34 13.13 1.90
N VAL A 15 -14.81 11.89 1.83
CA VAL A 15 -14.43 10.84 2.78
C VAL A 15 -13.12 10.21 2.31
N ARG A 16 -12.06 10.33 3.13
CA ARG A 16 -10.76 9.73 2.85
C ARG A 16 -10.68 8.30 3.37
N TYR A 17 -11.20 8.05 4.57
CA TYR A 17 -11.19 6.73 5.20
C TYR A 17 -12.60 6.32 5.63
N SER A 18 -12.92 5.05 5.38
CA SER A 18 -14.16 4.42 5.81
C SER A 18 -13.91 2.94 6.03
N TYR A 19 -13.76 2.50 7.26
CA TYR A 19 -13.43 1.13 7.62
C TYR A 19 -14.14 0.68 8.89
N VAL A 20 -14.16 -0.63 9.09
CA VAL A 20 -14.61 -1.28 10.31
C VAL A 20 -13.43 -2.01 10.94
N ASP A 21 -13.23 -1.83 12.22
CA ASP A 21 -12.29 -2.59 13.04
C ASP A 21 -13.03 -3.66 13.82
N TRP A 22 -12.64 -4.91 13.63
CA TRP A 22 -13.09 -6.02 14.42
C TRP A 22 -11.94 -6.54 15.29
N ILE A 23 -12.09 -6.39 16.59
CA ILE A 23 -11.16 -6.94 17.57
C ILE A 23 -11.61 -8.35 17.89
N ILE A 24 -10.76 -9.34 17.63
CA ILE A 24 -11.08 -10.74 17.88
C ILE A 24 -11.09 -10.97 19.39
N PRO A 25 -12.22 -11.38 20.00
CA PRO A 25 -12.29 -11.56 21.44
C PRO A 25 -11.24 -12.54 21.98
N GLN A 26 -10.68 -12.23 23.14
CA GLN A 26 -9.67 -13.05 23.84
C GLN A 26 -8.35 -13.21 23.09
N THR A 27 -8.07 -12.31 22.13
CA THR A 27 -6.80 -12.28 21.39
C THR A 27 -6.33 -10.84 21.23
N ASP A 28 -5.04 -10.65 20.92
CA ASP A 28 -4.48 -9.34 20.52
C ASP A 28 -4.62 -9.09 19.02
N ALA A 29 -5.48 -9.85 18.35
CA ALA A 29 -5.66 -9.76 16.90
C ALA A 29 -6.80 -8.79 16.55
N LYS A 30 -6.55 -7.99 15.53
CA LYS A 30 -7.49 -7.04 14.95
C LYS A 30 -7.57 -7.23 13.44
N VAL A 31 -8.79 -7.21 12.92
CA VAL A 31 -9.08 -7.17 11.48
C VAL A 31 -9.67 -5.83 11.14
N ARG A 32 -9.04 -5.10 10.22
CA ARG A 32 -9.57 -3.86 9.66
C ARG A 32 -9.98 -4.09 8.22
N MET A 33 -11.18 -3.67 7.86
CA MET A 33 -11.74 -3.84 6.51
C MET A 33 -12.34 -2.52 6.02
N GLY A 34 -12.03 -2.14 4.78
CA GLY A 34 -12.56 -0.95 4.14
C GLY A 34 -11.50 -0.06 3.53
N LEU A 35 -11.89 1.21 3.28
CA LEU A 35 -11.00 2.23 2.75
C LEU A 35 -10.09 2.73 3.85
N GLN A 36 -8.81 2.44 3.75
CA GLN A 36 -7.82 2.68 4.79
C GLN A 36 -6.46 3.04 4.18
N ASN A 37 -5.56 3.45 5.04
CA ASN A 37 -4.18 3.73 4.68
C ASN A 37 -3.31 2.47 4.83
N PHE A 38 -2.43 2.25 3.85
CA PHE A 38 -1.43 1.18 3.84
C PHE A 38 -0.04 1.79 3.74
N SER A 39 0.88 1.26 4.53
CA SER A 39 2.29 1.68 4.52
C SER A 39 3.22 0.49 4.73
N LEU A 40 4.39 0.54 4.13
CA LEU A 40 5.47 -0.39 4.38
C LEU A 40 6.43 0.18 5.42
N PRO A 41 7.09 -0.66 6.21
CA PRO A 41 8.05 -0.20 7.20
C PRO A 41 9.24 0.51 6.56
N GLY A 42 9.67 1.61 7.18
CA GLY A 42 10.88 2.35 6.82
C GLY A 42 11.16 3.41 7.87
N PHE A 43 12.41 3.56 8.28
CA PHE A 43 12.87 4.62 9.18
C PHE A 43 13.45 5.81 8.42
N ILE A 44 14.06 5.55 7.28
CA ILE A 44 14.68 6.55 6.39
C ILE A 44 13.78 6.80 5.19
N SER A 45 13.39 5.72 4.51
CA SER A 45 12.48 5.76 3.38
C SER A 45 11.06 5.39 3.82
N ASN A 46 10.23 6.40 3.97
CA ASN A 46 8.85 6.21 4.38
C ASN A 46 8.05 5.49 3.30
N SER A 47 7.68 4.24 3.54
CA SER A 47 6.90 3.39 2.65
C SER A 47 7.46 3.31 1.21
N PRO A 48 8.60 2.63 1.00
CA PRO A 48 9.42 2.78 -0.21
C PRO A 48 8.73 2.43 -1.52
N ILE A 49 7.72 1.59 -1.52
CA ILE A 49 7.04 1.10 -2.74
C ILE A 49 5.65 1.70 -2.88
N LEU A 50 4.89 1.80 -1.80
CA LEU A 50 3.50 2.25 -1.81
C LEU A 50 3.31 3.77 -1.90
N GLY A 51 4.35 4.50 -2.27
CA GLY A 51 4.26 5.93 -2.56
C GLY A 51 4.45 6.86 -1.38
N GLY A 52 5.53 7.62 -1.35
CA GLY A 52 5.78 8.84 -0.56
C GLY A 52 5.23 8.92 0.88
N GLY A 53 5.10 7.80 1.56
CA GLY A 53 4.57 7.74 2.93
C GLY A 53 3.46 6.72 3.13
N SER A 54 2.54 6.56 2.19
CA SER A 54 1.43 5.63 2.32
C SER A 54 0.55 5.61 1.07
N ALA A 55 -0.21 4.53 0.91
CA ALA A 55 -1.26 4.42 -0.09
C ALA A 55 -2.63 4.32 0.59
N ASP A 56 -3.59 5.10 0.11
CA ASP A 56 -4.99 4.96 0.53
C ASP A 56 -5.69 4.00 -0.43
N GLY A 57 -6.37 3.01 0.10
CA GLY A 57 -7.06 2.04 -0.74
C GLY A 57 -8.05 1.18 0.01
N ALA A 58 -8.87 0.46 -0.74
CA ALA A 58 -9.77 -0.54 -0.18
C ALA A 58 -9.01 -1.83 0.08
N GLY A 59 -9.20 -2.40 1.26
CA GLY A 59 -8.51 -3.63 1.61
C GLY A 59 -8.83 -4.17 2.98
N ILE A 60 -8.06 -5.19 3.36
CA ILE A 60 -8.18 -5.88 4.63
C ILE A 60 -6.78 -5.92 5.26
N THR A 61 -6.69 -5.58 6.52
CA THR A 61 -5.48 -5.74 7.33
C THR A 61 -5.80 -6.61 8.53
N ILE A 62 -5.02 -7.65 8.75
CA ILE A 62 -5.06 -8.50 9.93
C ILE A 62 -3.76 -8.27 10.69
N SER A 63 -3.84 -7.82 11.92
CA SER A 63 -2.67 -7.56 12.76
C SER A 63 -2.83 -8.18 14.13
N GLY A 64 -1.73 -8.62 14.71
CA GLY A 64 -1.72 -9.18 16.04
C GLY A 64 -0.33 -9.21 16.64
N GLN A 65 -0.29 -9.31 17.97
CA GLN A 65 0.93 -9.47 18.72
C GLN A 65 1.05 -10.95 19.15
N PHE A 66 2.19 -11.59 18.87
CA PHE A 66 2.43 -12.99 19.24
C PHE A 66 3.17 -13.13 20.54
N THR A 67 4.07 -12.19 20.81
CA THR A 67 4.82 -12.07 22.06
C THR A 67 4.95 -10.59 22.40
N GLU A 68 5.46 -10.27 23.58
CA GLU A 68 5.74 -8.87 23.96
C GLU A 68 6.65 -8.14 22.96
N ASN A 69 7.47 -8.87 22.24
CA ASN A 69 8.48 -8.34 21.34
C ASN A 69 8.20 -8.54 19.85
N VAL A 70 7.25 -9.41 19.49
CA VAL A 70 7.03 -9.82 18.09
C VAL A 70 5.57 -9.73 17.72
N GLY A 71 5.27 -8.94 16.72
CA GLY A 71 3.96 -8.87 16.09
C GLY A 71 4.01 -9.28 14.61
N ALA A 72 2.84 -9.32 14.00
CA ALA A 72 2.73 -9.41 12.54
C ALA A 72 1.51 -8.63 12.03
N SER A 73 1.60 -8.20 10.80
CA SER A 73 0.49 -7.63 10.06
C SER A 73 0.50 -8.15 8.64
N LEU A 74 -0.59 -8.77 8.25
CA LEU A 74 -0.88 -9.21 6.89
C LEU A 74 -1.91 -8.27 6.31
N PHE A 75 -1.68 -7.77 5.10
CA PHE A 75 -2.68 -6.95 4.42
C PHE A 75 -2.91 -7.40 2.98
N TRP A 76 -4.12 -7.16 2.51
CA TRP A 76 -4.49 -7.13 1.11
C TRP A 76 -5.02 -5.73 0.76
N LEU A 77 -4.52 -5.16 -0.32
CA LEU A 77 -4.87 -3.84 -0.81
C LEU A 77 -5.22 -3.93 -2.29
N ARG A 78 -6.39 -3.44 -2.67
CA ARG A 78 -6.68 -3.11 -4.06
C ARG A 78 -6.22 -1.70 -4.36
N ALA A 79 -5.11 -1.59 -5.06
CA ALA A 79 -4.50 -0.31 -5.39
C ALA A 79 -5.17 0.36 -6.58
N GLU A 80 -5.57 -0.42 -7.58
CA GLU A 80 -6.29 0.06 -8.75
C GLU A 80 -7.40 -0.93 -9.10
N ASN A 81 -8.60 -0.42 -9.33
CA ASN A 81 -9.69 -1.22 -9.84
C ASN A 81 -9.65 -1.19 -11.36
N ASP A 82 -10.12 -2.27 -12.00
CA ASP A 82 -10.21 -2.32 -13.46
C ASP A 82 -10.93 -1.09 -14.00
N ASN A 83 -10.16 -0.23 -14.62
CA ASN A 83 -10.63 0.90 -15.39
C ASN A 83 -10.57 0.53 -16.85
N ALA A 84 -11.32 -0.47 -17.23
CA ALA A 84 -11.41 -0.89 -18.60
C ALA A 84 -11.49 0.31 -19.54
N GLY A 85 -10.54 0.40 -20.45
CA GLY A 85 -10.57 1.38 -21.52
C GLY A 85 -11.90 1.28 -22.30
N SER A 86 -12.24 2.27 -23.06
CA SER A 86 -13.56 2.60 -23.64
C SER A 86 -14.32 1.49 -24.39
N ASN A 87 -13.82 0.28 -24.47
CA ASN A 87 -14.43 -0.83 -25.23
C ASN A 87 -14.65 -2.12 -24.41
N SER A 88 -14.65 -2.08 -23.10
CA SER A 88 -14.28 -3.30 -22.42
C SER A 88 -15.30 -3.83 -21.44
N VAL A 89 -15.46 -5.10 -21.53
CA VAL A 89 -16.03 -5.93 -20.48
C VAL A 89 -15.06 -5.85 -19.30
N LYS A 90 -15.52 -5.28 -18.19
CA LYS A 90 -14.74 -5.23 -16.94
C LYS A 90 -14.42 -6.65 -16.50
N GLN A 91 -13.14 -6.96 -16.38
CA GLN A 91 -12.68 -8.23 -15.86
C GLN A 91 -12.02 -7.98 -14.50
N TYR A 92 -12.44 -8.70 -13.47
CA TYR A 92 -11.88 -8.57 -12.12
C TYR A 92 -10.38 -8.88 -12.06
N SER A 93 -9.88 -9.62 -13.05
CA SER A 93 -8.46 -9.94 -13.19
C SER A 93 -7.59 -8.76 -13.65
N ASP A 94 -8.20 -7.67 -14.09
CA ASP A 94 -7.50 -6.50 -14.60
C ASP A 94 -7.26 -5.44 -13.50
N ALA A 95 -7.60 -5.74 -12.27
CA ALA A 95 -7.26 -4.91 -11.11
C ALA A 95 -5.79 -5.09 -10.68
N MET A 96 -5.29 -4.14 -9.92
CA MET A 96 -3.96 -4.23 -9.29
C MET A 96 -4.14 -4.47 -7.80
N ASP A 97 -3.71 -5.63 -7.34
CA ASP A 97 -3.82 -6.07 -5.96
C ASP A 97 -2.44 -6.31 -5.34
N PHE A 98 -2.28 -5.90 -4.10
CA PHE A 98 -1.10 -6.18 -3.30
C PHE A 98 -1.45 -7.00 -2.08
N VAL A 99 -0.59 -7.96 -1.76
CA VAL A 99 -0.61 -8.71 -0.51
C VAL A 99 0.74 -8.53 0.16
N GLY A 100 0.75 -8.04 1.39
CA GLY A 100 1.99 -7.80 2.12
C GLY A 100 1.95 -8.32 3.54
N LEU A 101 3.12 -8.74 4.01
CA LEU A 101 3.37 -9.18 5.37
C LEU A 101 4.47 -8.33 5.98
N THR A 102 4.24 -7.84 7.20
CA THR A 102 5.24 -7.15 8.00
C THR A 102 5.36 -7.84 9.35
N VAL A 103 6.58 -7.98 9.87
CA VAL A 103 6.84 -8.64 11.15
C VAL A 103 7.68 -7.70 12.03
N PRO A 104 7.03 -6.74 12.73
CA PRO A 104 7.76 -5.88 13.66
C PRO A 104 8.28 -6.68 14.86
N MET A 105 9.57 -6.49 15.14
CA MET A 105 10.27 -7.05 16.27
C MET A 105 10.95 -5.92 17.04
N THR A 106 10.73 -5.88 18.36
CA THR A 106 11.30 -4.85 19.22
C THR A 106 11.99 -5.53 20.41
N PHE A 107 13.29 -5.34 20.50
CA PHE A 107 14.12 -5.80 21.60
C PHE A 107 14.76 -4.60 22.29
N ASP A 108 15.48 -4.82 23.38
CA ASP A 108 16.17 -3.74 24.08
C ASP A 108 17.18 -3.06 23.14
N GLY A 109 16.92 -1.78 22.84
CA GLY A 109 17.74 -0.96 21.96
C GLY A 109 17.75 -1.35 20.47
N VAL A 110 16.94 -2.34 20.04
CA VAL A 110 16.92 -2.80 18.65
C VAL A 110 15.48 -2.96 18.17
N LYS A 111 15.15 -2.34 17.04
CA LYS A 111 13.90 -2.59 16.32
C LYS A 111 14.22 -3.07 14.92
N VAL A 112 13.61 -4.17 14.52
CA VAL A 112 13.76 -4.73 13.17
C VAL A 112 12.39 -5.12 12.64
N THR A 113 12.08 -4.68 11.44
CA THR A 113 10.82 -5.01 10.79
C THR A 113 11.09 -5.51 9.38
N PRO A 114 11.32 -6.81 9.21
CA PRO A 114 11.29 -7.41 7.89
C PRO A 114 9.90 -7.37 7.30
N TRP A 115 9.83 -7.24 5.99
CA TRP A 115 8.57 -7.24 5.26
C TRP A 115 8.72 -7.87 3.88
N GLY A 116 7.62 -8.37 3.36
CA GLY A 116 7.52 -8.85 2.00
C GLY A 116 6.18 -8.46 1.40
N MET A 117 6.16 -8.20 0.11
CA MET A 117 4.95 -7.85 -0.62
C MET A 117 4.93 -8.54 -1.99
N TYR A 118 3.77 -9.02 -2.35
CA TYR A 118 3.44 -9.54 -3.68
C TYR A 118 2.44 -8.61 -4.35
N GLY A 119 2.65 -8.28 -5.61
CA GLY A 119 1.74 -7.52 -6.44
C GLY A 119 1.26 -8.34 -7.63
N ALA A 120 -0.06 -8.50 -7.74
CA ALA A 120 -0.71 -8.96 -8.94
C ALA A 120 -1.10 -7.72 -9.76
N ILE A 121 -0.42 -7.50 -10.89
CA ILE A 121 -0.61 -6.35 -11.75
C ILE A 121 -1.53 -6.77 -12.88
N GLY A 122 -2.75 -6.29 -12.86
CA GLY A 122 -3.74 -6.58 -13.87
C GLY A 122 -3.41 -5.93 -15.20
N ARG A 123 -3.96 -6.50 -16.25
CA ARG A 123 -3.92 -5.94 -17.58
C ARG A 123 -4.49 -4.54 -17.57
N ASP A 124 -3.84 -3.62 -18.24
CA ASP A 124 -4.25 -2.21 -18.35
C ASP A 124 -4.31 -1.41 -17.03
N SER A 125 -4.05 -2.02 -15.86
CA SER A 125 -4.12 -1.33 -14.57
C SER A 125 -3.12 -0.17 -14.44
N LEU A 126 -2.04 -0.17 -15.23
CA LEU A 126 -1.06 0.92 -15.31
C LEU A 126 -1.39 1.97 -16.37
N ASN A 127 -2.34 1.70 -17.28
CA ASN A 127 -2.66 2.59 -18.40
C ASN A 127 -3.31 3.91 -17.99
N ASN A 128 -3.99 3.93 -16.86
CA ASN A 128 -4.63 5.15 -16.33
C ASN A 128 -3.70 6.01 -15.46
N ALA A 129 -2.46 5.58 -15.31
CA ALA A 129 -1.46 6.28 -14.52
C ALA A 129 -1.17 7.71 -15.00
N GLY A 130 -1.51 8.05 -16.24
CA GLY A 130 -1.24 9.37 -16.84
C GLY A 130 -2.42 10.32 -16.96
N ASN A 131 -3.66 9.91 -16.68
CA ASN A 131 -4.85 10.71 -16.97
C ASN A 131 -5.37 11.57 -15.79
N GLY A 132 -4.53 11.94 -14.87
CA GLY A 132 -4.77 13.11 -13.97
C GLY A 132 -5.89 13.01 -12.93
N SER A 133 -6.69 11.98 -12.93
CA SER A 133 -7.82 11.84 -12.00
C SER A 133 -7.58 10.90 -10.81
N GLY A 134 -6.46 10.20 -10.79
CA GLY A 134 -6.07 9.34 -9.69
C GLY A 134 -4.57 9.39 -9.50
N GLN A 135 -4.11 10.23 -8.61
CA GLN A 135 -2.67 10.44 -8.36
C GLN A 135 -1.92 9.20 -7.87
N ASN A 136 -2.62 8.18 -7.45
CA ASN A 136 -2.00 6.97 -6.89
C ASN A 136 -1.50 6.00 -7.97
N GLY A 137 -2.22 5.85 -9.06
CA GLY A 137 -1.84 4.95 -10.15
C GLY A 137 -0.58 5.40 -10.89
N ALA A 138 -0.44 6.69 -11.20
CA ALA A 138 0.75 7.25 -11.84
C ALA A 138 2.00 7.05 -11.01
N THR A 139 1.92 7.35 -9.72
CA THR A 139 3.06 7.22 -8.81
C THR A 139 3.46 5.76 -8.61
N MET A 140 2.51 4.84 -8.59
CA MET A 140 2.80 3.41 -8.52
C MET A 140 3.41 2.88 -9.82
N ALA A 141 2.89 3.28 -10.97
CA ALA A 141 3.45 2.89 -12.26
C ALA A 141 4.90 3.32 -12.40
N GLU A 142 5.23 4.56 -12.03
CA GLU A 142 6.59 5.07 -12.06
C GLU A 142 7.57 4.28 -11.19
N ARG A 143 7.08 3.70 -10.09
CA ARG A 143 7.90 2.92 -9.15
C ARG A 143 8.00 1.44 -9.50
N LEU A 144 7.03 0.91 -10.20
CA LEU A 144 7.00 -0.47 -10.64
C LEU A 144 7.75 -0.67 -11.97
N MET A 145 7.96 0.41 -12.72
CA MET A 145 8.67 0.34 -13.99
C MET A 145 10.19 0.42 -13.80
N PRO A 146 10.96 -0.25 -14.65
CA PRO A 146 12.41 -0.10 -14.67
C PRO A 146 12.82 1.36 -14.83
N VAL A 147 13.90 1.75 -14.16
CA VAL A 147 14.46 3.10 -14.28
C VAL A 147 14.74 3.41 -15.76
N GLY A 148 14.17 4.51 -16.25
CA GLY A 148 14.29 4.94 -17.65
C GLY A 148 13.14 4.53 -18.57
N ALA A 149 12.17 3.78 -18.09
CA ALA A 149 10.97 3.41 -18.84
C ALA A 149 9.89 4.51 -18.85
N THR A 150 10.28 5.76 -18.83
CA THR A 150 9.36 6.91 -18.88
C THR A 150 9.18 7.36 -20.32
N GLY A 151 8.14 6.89 -20.97
CA GLY A 151 7.78 7.31 -22.31
C GLY A 151 6.37 6.88 -22.72
N ALA A 152 5.76 7.62 -23.60
CA ALA A 152 4.39 7.41 -24.07
C ALA A 152 4.10 6.02 -24.69
N GLY A 153 5.09 5.16 -24.85
CA GLY A 153 4.96 3.80 -25.35
C GLY A 153 4.84 2.72 -24.27
N TYR A 154 5.01 3.06 -22.99
CA TYR A 154 4.95 2.10 -21.89
C TYR A 154 3.58 2.04 -21.20
N ASN A 155 2.63 2.84 -21.66
CA ASN A 155 1.29 2.91 -21.10
C ASN A 155 0.37 1.77 -21.53
N THR A 156 0.87 0.81 -22.30
CA THR A 156 0.09 -0.32 -22.80
C THR A 156 0.65 -1.62 -22.25
N VAL A 157 0.47 -1.86 -20.97
CA VAL A 157 0.69 -3.19 -20.42
C VAL A 157 -0.55 -4.03 -20.74
N ASP A 158 -0.51 -4.74 -21.83
CA ASP A 158 -1.59 -5.58 -22.33
C ASP A 158 -1.59 -7.00 -21.76
N ARG A 159 -0.78 -7.24 -20.72
CA ARG A 159 -0.61 -8.54 -20.06
C ARG A 159 -0.66 -8.42 -18.57
N HIS A 160 -1.06 -9.52 -17.92
CA HIS A 160 -0.93 -9.65 -16.48
C HIS A 160 0.54 -9.80 -16.08
N GLY A 161 0.90 -9.17 -14.97
CA GLY A 161 2.23 -9.23 -14.39
C GLY A 161 2.20 -9.59 -12.91
N ASN A 162 3.33 -10.05 -12.42
CA ASN A 162 3.55 -10.31 -11.01
C ASN A 162 4.84 -9.61 -10.58
N ALA A 163 4.83 -9.03 -9.39
CA ALA A 163 6.00 -8.41 -8.81
C ALA A 163 6.15 -8.83 -7.35
N TRP A 164 7.40 -8.94 -6.89
CA TRP A 164 7.74 -9.30 -5.53
C TRP A 164 8.71 -8.28 -4.98
N TRP A 165 8.47 -7.88 -3.75
CA TRP A 165 9.35 -7.00 -3.01
C TRP A 165 9.61 -7.59 -1.64
N VAL A 166 10.83 -7.42 -1.18
CA VAL A 166 11.23 -7.78 0.18
C VAL A 166 12.09 -6.65 0.73
N GLY A 167 12.01 -6.44 2.02
CA GLY A 167 12.80 -5.40 2.65
C GLY A 167 12.88 -5.57 4.15
N VAL A 168 13.69 -4.75 4.74
CA VAL A 168 13.85 -4.65 6.18
C VAL A 168 14.06 -3.21 6.59
N ALA A 169 13.35 -2.79 7.62
CA ALA A 169 13.61 -1.54 8.32
C ALA A 169 14.21 -1.85 9.69
N SER A 170 15.31 -1.25 10.04
CA SER A 170 16.01 -1.48 11.30
C SER A 170 16.45 -0.21 11.97
N GLU A 171 16.34 -0.19 13.28
CA GLU A 171 16.75 0.91 14.14
C GLU A 171 17.52 0.37 15.34
N LEU A 172 18.69 0.95 15.60
CA LEU A 172 19.53 0.63 16.74
C LEU A 172 19.67 1.88 17.61
N THR A 173 19.21 1.79 18.86
CA THR A 173 19.25 2.88 19.85
C THR A 173 20.07 2.53 21.09
N TYR A 174 20.81 1.43 21.05
CA TYR A 174 21.60 0.93 22.18
C TYR A 174 22.73 1.87 22.61
N PHE A 175 23.24 2.70 21.69
CA PHE A 175 24.40 3.58 21.93
C PHE A 175 23.98 5.03 22.15
N ASP A 176 23.21 5.30 23.21
CA ASP A 176 22.83 6.67 23.56
C ASP A 176 24.07 7.60 23.66
N PRO A 177 24.07 8.80 23.01
CA PRO A 177 22.96 9.49 22.33
C PRO A 177 22.80 9.16 20.84
N PHE A 178 23.46 8.15 20.32
CA PHE A 178 23.45 7.83 18.89
C PHE A 178 22.30 6.89 18.53
N ARG A 179 21.68 7.19 17.41
CA ARG A 179 20.64 6.37 16.79
C ARG A 179 21.07 6.01 15.38
N PHE A 180 21.09 4.73 15.07
CA PHE A 180 21.39 4.23 13.74
C PHE A 180 20.12 3.66 13.13
N ALA A 181 19.84 4.01 11.87
CA ALA A 181 18.73 3.46 11.13
C ALA A 181 19.21 2.94 9.77
N LEU A 182 18.70 1.81 9.34
CA LEU A 182 18.97 1.17 8.07
C LEU A 182 17.68 0.67 7.46
N ASP A 183 17.43 1.07 6.23
CA ASP A 183 16.38 0.51 5.39
C ASP A 183 17.01 -0.14 4.16
N ALA A 184 16.54 -1.35 3.83
CA ALA A 184 16.91 -2.07 2.63
C ALA A 184 15.65 -2.69 2.00
N ALA A 185 15.53 -2.57 0.66
CA ALA A 185 14.43 -3.15 -0.11
C ALA A 185 14.88 -3.46 -1.54
#